data_fd40d49219e5f35e017ead393ad4c2fb
#
_entry.id   fd40d49219e5f35e017ead393ad4c2fb
#
_cell.length_a   1.000
_cell.length_b   1.000
_cell.length_c   1.000
_cell.angle_alpha   90.00
_cell.angle_beta   90.00
_cell.angle_gamma   90.00
#
_symmetry.space_group_name_H-M   'P 1'
#
loop_
_entity.id
_entity.type
_entity.pdbx_description
1 polymer ?
#
loop_
_entity_poly.entity_id
_entity_poly.type
_entity_poly.pdbx_seq_one_letter_code
_entity_poly.pdbx_strand_id
1 'polypeptide(L)'
;VQALLKAALSGEIQCILVKDISRFGRDYITVGNYITRVFPFKGLRFIAVNDNFDSSRKGDIDSLDRAFRALIYDLYSRDISKKVKSAKLRLAQRGININPVAPYGYLKDPGDKHKLIPDPKTAPTVQRIFALVAGGTSTEKVAEILNTEGIPTPSQSKVGTSSSHANWNPNYWRRATIDWIIRDRQYIGSMVYGKRVRPRIGVHQQLTAKLEDWIIVPDRHEPLVSKELFAKAQERLGGEQR
;
A
#
# COMPACT_ATOMS: atom_id res chain seq x y z
N VAL A 1 0.47 -16.08 -39.89
CA VAL A 1 1.10 -14.82 -39.43
C VAL A 1 2.61 -14.82 -39.66
N GLN A 2 3.35 -15.88 -39.27
CA GLN A 2 4.83 -15.90 -39.44
C GLN A 2 5.27 -15.80 -40.90
N ALA A 3 4.64 -16.53 -41.84
CA ALA A 3 4.92 -16.43 -43.25
C ALA A 3 4.63 -15.02 -43.83
N LEU A 4 3.49 -14.43 -43.37
CA LEU A 4 3.12 -13.06 -43.73
C LEU A 4 4.14 -12.04 -43.23
N LEU A 5 4.60 -12.19 -41.99
CA LEU A 5 5.64 -11.33 -41.42
C LEU A 5 6.95 -11.47 -42.16
N LYS A 6 7.36 -12.67 -42.58
CA LYS A 6 8.57 -12.90 -43.36
C LYS A 6 8.49 -12.18 -44.71
N ALA A 7 7.39 -12.33 -45.45
CA ALA A 7 7.17 -11.65 -46.72
C ALA A 7 7.09 -10.11 -46.56
N ALA A 8 6.51 -9.63 -45.45
CA ALA A 8 6.45 -8.21 -45.13
C ALA A 8 7.85 -7.61 -44.83
N LEU A 9 8.69 -8.34 -44.11
CA LEU A 9 10.03 -7.89 -43.74
C LEU A 9 11.04 -8.01 -44.90
N SER A 10 10.83 -8.96 -45.82
CA SER A 10 11.65 -9.09 -47.06
C SER A 10 11.30 -8.03 -48.11
N GLY A 11 10.21 -7.29 -47.97
CA GLY A 11 9.78 -6.29 -48.94
C GLY A 11 8.95 -6.84 -50.12
N GLU A 12 8.57 -8.12 -50.04
CA GLU A 12 7.74 -8.77 -51.08
C GLU A 12 6.31 -8.22 -51.12
N ILE A 13 5.84 -7.67 -50.02
CA ILE A 13 4.52 -7.04 -49.89
C ILE A 13 4.62 -5.63 -49.32
N GLN A 14 3.78 -4.72 -49.80
CA GLN A 14 3.73 -3.32 -49.36
C GLN A 14 2.53 -3.00 -48.46
N CYS A 15 1.55 -3.90 -48.37
CA CYS A 15 0.35 -3.70 -47.56
C CYS A 15 -0.13 -5.00 -46.92
N ILE A 16 -0.51 -4.90 -45.66
CA ILE A 16 -1.22 -5.96 -44.90
C ILE A 16 -2.62 -5.49 -44.65
N LEU A 17 -3.61 -6.27 -45.10
CA LEU A 17 -5.03 -6.04 -44.81
C LEU A 17 -5.55 -7.14 -43.89
N VAL A 18 -6.13 -6.74 -42.76
CA VAL A 18 -6.74 -7.67 -41.81
C VAL A 18 -8.20 -7.23 -41.50
N LYS A 19 -9.00 -8.19 -41.05
CA LYS A 19 -10.36 -7.87 -40.60
C LYS A 19 -10.35 -6.97 -39.35
N ASP A 20 -9.55 -7.34 -38.37
CA ASP A 20 -9.32 -6.62 -37.14
C ASP A 20 -7.88 -6.88 -36.63
N ILE A 21 -7.37 -6.02 -35.74
CA ILE A 21 -6.01 -6.10 -35.21
C ILE A 21 -5.78 -7.42 -34.46
N SER A 22 -6.82 -7.97 -33.81
CA SER A 22 -6.72 -9.22 -33.04
C SER A 22 -6.41 -10.44 -33.91
N ARG A 23 -6.71 -10.39 -35.20
CA ARG A 23 -6.39 -11.44 -36.18
C ARG A 23 -4.91 -11.46 -36.56
N PHE A 24 -4.24 -10.34 -36.42
CA PHE A 24 -2.82 -10.24 -36.70
C PHE A 24 -1.96 -10.89 -35.61
N GLY A 25 -2.39 -10.81 -34.34
CA GLY A 25 -1.71 -11.46 -33.21
C GLY A 25 -2.43 -11.33 -31.89
N ARG A 26 -2.11 -12.25 -30.97
CA ARG A 26 -2.70 -12.27 -29.61
C ARG A 26 -1.84 -11.49 -28.60
N ASP A 27 -0.57 -11.29 -28.90
CA ASP A 27 0.34 -10.49 -28.09
C ASP A 27 0.28 -9.03 -28.53
N TYR A 28 -0.52 -8.24 -27.82
CA TYR A 28 -0.72 -6.83 -28.13
C TYR A 28 0.57 -6.01 -28.09
N ILE A 29 1.55 -6.37 -27.27
CA ILE A 29 2.83 -5.65 -27.18
C ILE A 29 3.62 -5.83 -28.48
N THR A 30 3.77 -7.07 -28.92
CA THR A 30 4.44 -7.41 -30.17
C THR A 30 3.70 -6.82 -31.36
N VAL A 31 2.38 -6.97 -31.43
CA VAL A 31 1.52 -6.41 -32.47
C VAL A 31 1.66 -4.88 -32.55
N GLY A 32 1.57 -4.21 -31.41
CA GLY A 32 1.72 -2.75 -31.34
C GLY A 32 3.08 -2.28 -31.85
N ASN A 33 4.16 -2.97 -31.46
CA ASN A 33 5.51 -2.64 -31.95
C ASN A 33 5.63 -2.80 -33.48
N TYR A 34 5.06 -3.85 -34.04
CA TYR A 34 5.05 -4.02 -35.52
C TYR A 34 4.29 -2.88 -36.21
N ILE A 35 3.08 -2.58 -35.77
CA ILE A 35 2.19 -1.59 -36.42
C ILE A 35 2.72 -0.16 -36.25
N THR A 36 3.23 0.20 -35.05
CA THR A 36 3.63 1.59 -34.76
C THR A 36 5.09 1.91 -35.11
N ARG A 37 5.96 0.91 -35.26
CA ARG A 37 7.39 1.12 -35.47
C ARG A 37 7.93 0.36 -36.68
N VAL A 38 7.79 -0.97 -36.69
CA VAL A 38 8.47 -1.81 -37.69
C VAL A 38 7.89 -1.58 -39.10
N PHE A 39 6.57 -1.59 -39.23
CA PHE A 39 5.90 -1.40 -40.54
C PHE A 39 6.10 0.00 -41.10
N PRO A 40 5.93 1.10 -40.34
CA PRO A 40 6.26 2.42 -40.83
C PRO A 40 7.73 2.56 -41.25
N PHE A 41 8.66 2.02 -40.48
CA PHE A 41 10.09 2.02 -40.83
C PHE A 41 10.40 1.28 -42.15
N LYS A 42 9.65 0.22 -42.45
CA LYS A 42 9.75 -0.55 -43.68
C LYS A 42 8.90 -0.01 -44.86
N GLY A 43 8.17 1.10 -44.63
CA GLY A 43 7.24 1.63 -45.63
C GLY A 43 6.03 0.73 -45.89
N LEU A 44 5.73 -0.22 -44.97
CA LEU A 44 4.63 -1.16 -45.11
C LEU A 44 3.34 -0.52 -44.52
N ARG A 45 2.27 -0.52 -45.33
CA ARG A 45 0.94 -0.07 -44.90
C ARG A 45 0.22 -1.21 -44.21
N PHE A 46 -0.45 -0.90 -43.07
CA PHE A 46 -1.26 -1.85 -42.34
C PHE A 46 -2.69 -1.30 -42.19
N ILE A 47 -3.70 -2.10 -42.58
CA ILE A 47 -5.10 -1.72 -42.54
C ILE A 47 -5.88 -2.77 -41.75
N ALA A 48 -6.67 -2.34 -40.76
CA ALA A 48 -7.64 -3.17 -40.02
C ALA A 48 -9.05 -2.61 -40.28
N VAL A 49 -9.85 -3.34 -41.01
CA VAL A 49 -11.13 -2.85 -41.57
C VAL A 49 -12.16 -2.57 -40.47
N ASN A 50 -12.37 -3.54 -39.57
CA ASN A 50 -13.35 -3.40 -38.49
C ASN A 50 -12.95 -2.36 -37.44
N ASP A 51 -11.64 -2.17 -37.26
CA ASP A 51 -11.09 -1.19 -36.28
C ASP A 51 -11.02 0.21 -36.92
N ASN A 52 -11.39 0.37 -38.20
CA ASN A 52 -11.26 1.59 -38.97
C ASN A 52 -9.83 2.21 -38.88
N PHE A 53 -8.82 1.35 -38.82
CA PHE A 53 -7.43 1.73 -38.65
C PHE A 53 -6.67 1.63 -39.96
N ASP A 54 -5.87 2.65 -40.29
CA ASP A 54 -4.99 2.68 -41.47
C ASP A 54 -3.68 3.38 -41.09
N SER A 55 -2.58 2.66 -41.15
CA SER A 55 -1.26 3.19 -40.81
C SER A 55 -0.75 4.31 -41.74
N SER A 56 -1.40 4.57 -42.87
CA SER A 56 -1.09 5.75 -43.70
C SER A 56 -1.63 7.04 -43.08
N ARG A 57 -2.59 6.96 -42.16
CA ARG A 57 -3.12 8.11 -41.44
C ARG A 57 -2.29 8.33 -40.17
N LYS A 58 -1.54 9.41 -40.12
CA LYS A 58 -0.67 9.73 -38.96
C LYS A 58 -1.42 9.75 -37.64
N GLY A 59 -2.66 10.27 -37.58
CA GLY A 59 -3.48 10.29 -36.38
C GLY A 59 -3.84 8.90 -35.84
N ASP A 60 -4.00 7.90 -36.71
CA ASP A 60 -4.34 6.53 -36.32
C ASP A 60 -3.13 5.86 -35.65
N ILE A 61 -1.93 6.03 -36.19
CA ILE A 61 -0.69 5.52 -35.56
C ILE A 61 -0.46 6.17 -34.19
N ASP A 62 -0.58 7.49 -34.10
CA ASP A 62 -0.36 8.23 -32.86
C ASP A 62 -1.37 7.83 -31.76
N SER A 63 -2.63 7.60 -32.13
CA SER A 63 -3.67 7.17 -31.20
C SER A 63 -3.45 5.74 -30.71
N LEU A 64 -3.05 4.85 -31.62
CA LEU A 64 -2.74 3.46 -31.31
C LEU A 64 -1.48 3.35 -30.42
N ASP A 65 -0.40 4.09 -30.73
CA ASP A 65 0.81 4.12 -29.90
C ASP A 65 0.52 4.60 -28.48
N ARG A 66 -0.31 5.66 -28.34
CA ARG A 66 -0.76 6.13 -27.00
C ARG A 66 -1.55 5.06 -26.24
N ALA A 67 -2.48 4.38 -26.90
CA ALA A 67 -3.26 3.31 -26.28
C ALA A 67 -2.38 2.13 -25.83
N PHE A 68 -1.43 1.72 -26.67
CA PHE A 68 -0.47 0.67 -26.31
C PHE A 68 0.44 1.07 -25.15
N ARG A 69 0.96 2.29 -25.13
CA ARG A 69 1.77 2.79 -24.00
C ARG A 69 0.95 2.79 -22.70
N ALA A 70 -0.28 3.27 -22.74
CA ALA A 70 -1.17 3.26 -21.57
C ALA A 70 -1.40 1.83 -21.03
N LEU A 71 -1.66 0.88 -21.94
CA LEU A 71 -1.82 -0.54 -21.59
C LEU A 71 -0.55 -1.12 -20.95
N ILE A 72 0.62 -0.87 -21.55
CA ILE A 72 1.92 -1.33 -21.04
C ILE A 72 2.16 -0.76 -19.63
N TYR A 73 1.92 0.54 -19.42
CA TYR A 73 2.07 1.17 -18.10
C TYR A 73 1.12 0.59 -17.05
N ASP A 74 -0.14 0.29 -17.42
CA ASP A 74 -1.08 -0.33 -16.51
C ASP A 74 -0.64 -1.76 -16.12
N LEU A 75 -0.25 -2.57 -17.10
CA LEU A 75 0.28 -3.93 -16.86
C LEU A 75 1.52 -3.91 -15.98
N TYR A 76 2.47 -3.00 -16.26
CA TYR A 76 3.68 -2.84 -15.49
C TYR A 76 3.40 -2.40 -14.05
N SER A 77 2.48 -1.45 -13.87
CA SER A 77 2.03 -0.99 -12.53
C SER A 77 1.42 -2.12 -11.72
N ARG A 78 0.60 -2.97 -12.36
CA ARG A 78 -0.01 -4.15 -11.72
C ARG A 78 1.03 -5.19 -11.32
N ASP A 79 2.00 -5.46 -12.18
CA ASP A 79 3.08 -6.42 -11.91
C ASP A 79 3.96 -5.94 -10.73
N ILE A 80 4.40 -4.68 -10.76
CA ILE A 80 5.15 -4.07 -9.65
C ILE A 80 4.35 -4.14 -8.36
N SER A 81 3.06 -3.78 -8.39
CA SER A 81 2.22 -3.83 -7.20
C SER A 81 2.13 -5.23 -6.60
N LYS A 82 1.98 -6.28 -7.44
CA LYS A 82 1.99 -7.68 -7.00
C LYS A 82 3.33 -8.06 -6.37
N LYS A 83 4.44 -7.71 -7.01
CA LYS A 83 5.79 -7.99 -6.51
C LYS A 83 6.06 -7.32 -5.17
N VAL A 84 5.71 -6.03 -5.03
CA VAL A 84 5.88 -5.28 -3.79
C VAL A 84 5.00 -5.85 -2.67
N LYS A 85 3.73 -6.19 -2.95
CA LYS A 85 2.83 -6.80 -1.97
C LYS A 85 3.38 -8.16 -1.50
N SER A 86 3.82 -9.01 -2.41
CA SER A 86 4.41 -10.32 -2.10
C SER A 86 5.70 -10.18 -1.28
N ALA A 87 6.58 -9.23 -1.60
CA ALA A 87 7.78 -8.97 -0.83
C ALA A 87 7.46 -8.50 0.59
N LYS A 88 6.53 -7.55 0.74
CA LYS A 88 6.06 -7.08 2.05
C LYS A 88 5.44 -8.20 2.88
N LEU A 89 4.63 -9.06 2.27
CA LEU A 89 4.02 -10.20 2.94
C LEU A 89 5.10 -11.15 3.51
N ARG A 90 6.10 -11.51 2.71
CA ARG A 90 7.21 -12.36 3.16
C ARG A 90 8.00 -11.74 4.32
N LEU A 91 8.27 -10.45 4.27
CA LEU A 91 8.94 -9.74 5.36
C LEU A 91 8.07 -9.74 6.63
N ALA A 92 6.78 -9.49 6.50
CA ALA A 92 5.83 -9.53 7.61
C ALA A 92 5.73 -10.91 8.25
N GLN A 93 5.66 -11.99 7.45
CA GLN A 93 5.67 -13.38 7.94
C GLN A 93 6.94 -13.73 8.72
N ARG A 94 8.06 -13.11 8.39
CA ARG A 94 9.33 -13.22 9.14
C ARG A 94 9.37 -12.33 10.38
N GLY A 95 8.30 -11.57 10.65
CA GLY A 95 8.20 -10.65 11.78
C GLY A 95 9.06 -9.39 11.64
N ILE A 96 9.49 -9.05 10.43
CA ILE A 96 10.27 -7.85 10.17
C ILE A 96 9.32 -6.64 10.12
N ASN A 97 9.62 -5.60 10.90
CA ASN A 97 8.80 -4.39 10.89
C ASN A 97 9.03 -3.59 9.61
N ILE A 98 8.02 -3.56 8.78
CA ILE A 98 8.01 -2.82 7.50
C ILE A 98 7.21 -1.52 7.55
N ASN A 99 6.67 -1.16 8.71
CA ASN A 99 5.94 0.09 8.86
C ASN A 99 6.92 1.28 8.76
N PRO A 100 6.58 2.33 8.01
CA PRO A 100 7.48 3.48 7.84
C PRO A 100 7.66 4.28 9.12
N VAL A 101 6.67 4.27 10.01
CA VAL A 101 6.64 5.04 11.24
C VAL A 101 6.51 4.10 12.43
N ALA A 102 7.28 4.36 13.50
CA ALA A 102 7.14 3.65 14.77
C ALA A 102 5.83 4.02 15.48
N PRO A 103 5.18 3.10 16.22
CA PRO A 103 4.08 3.45 17.11
C PRO A 103 4.52 4.44 18.19
N TYR A 104 3.58 5.18 18.76
CA TYR A 104 3.85 6.06 19.92
C TYR A 104 4.42 5.23 21.07
N GLY A 105 5.43 5.71 21.74
CA GLY A 105 6.17 4.95 22.77
C GLY A 105 7.36 4.16 22.24
N TYR A 106 7.53 4.09 20.92
CA TYR A 106 8.68 3.44 20.29
C TYR A 106 9.41 4.35 19.31
N LEU A 107 10.69 4.09 19.15
CA LEU A 107 11.55 4.63 18.10
C LEU A 107 12.02 3.48 17.20
N LYS A 108 12.48 3.82 16.00
CA LYS A 108 13.25 2.90 15.18
C LYS A 108 14.69 2.90 15.65
N ASP A 109 15.27 1.72 15.74
CA ASP A 109 16.69 1.58 16.06
C ASP A 109 17.54 2.29 14.98
N PRO A 110 18.47 3.17 15.36
CA PRO A 110 19.35 3.85 14.40
C PRO A 110 20.20 2.89 13.56
N GLY A 111 20.54 1.72 14.10
CA GLY A 111 21.33 0.70 13.40
C GLY A 111 20.47 -0.23 12.53
N ASP A 112 19.19 -0.41 12.86
CA ASP A 112 18.25 -1.25 12.11
C ASP A 112 16.84 -0.63 12.10
N LYS A 113 16.50 0.05 11.00
CA LYS A 113 15.17 0.66 10.80
C LYS A 113 13.98 -0.30 10.89
N HIS A 114 14.22 -1.60 10.91
CA HIS A 114 13.21 -2.63 11.05
C HIS A 114 12.98 -3.06 12.50
N LYS A 115 13.83 -2.63 13.42
CA LYS A 115 13.72 -2.89 14.84
C LYS A 115 13.08 -1.72 15.58
N LEU A 116 12.19 -2.03 16.53
CA LEU A 116 11.60 -1.05 17.43
C LEU A 116 12.33 -1.12 18.77
N ILE A 117 12.64 0.06 19.32
CA ILE A 117 13.19 0.23 20.66
C ILE A 117 12.28 1.17 21.46
N PRO A 118 12.12 1.00 22.78
CA PRO A 118 11.35 1.92 23.62
C PRO A 118 11.88 3.35 23.49
N ASP A 119 10.96 4.31 23.37
CA ASP A 119 11.28 5.74 23.43
C ASP A 119 11.26 6.22 24.87
N PRO A 120 12.40 6.63 25.46
CA PRO A 120 12.45 7.07 26.85
C PRO A 120 11.50 8.23 27.18
N LYS A 121 11.14 9.04 26.17
CA LYS A 121 10.27 10.21 26.35
C LYS A 121 8.77 9.83 26.35
N THR A 122 8.38 8.89 25.52
CA THR A 122 6.95 8.60 25.29
C THR A 122 6.51 7.21 25.79
N ALA A 123 7.43 6.27 26.04
CA ALA A 123 7.12 4.96 26.59
C ALA A 123 6.43 5.04 27.99
N PRO A 124 6.87 5.90 28.92
CA PRO A 124 6.19 6.02 30.23
C PRO A 124 4.72 6.46 30.10
N THR A 125 4.43 7.30 29.11
CA THR A 125 3.03 7.74 28.84
C THR A 125 2.17 6.56 28.39
N VAL A 126 2.70 5.68 27.55
CA VAL A 126 1.97 4.46 27.11
C VAL A 126 1.72 3.54 28.29
N GLN A 127 2.73 3.27 29.10
CA GLN A 127 2.59 2.42 30.31
C GLN A 127 1.52 2.99 31.26
N ARG A 128 1.52 4.30 31.47
CA ARG A 128 0.52 4.98 32.29
C ARG A 128 -0.89 4.88 31.69
N ILE A 129 -1.07 5.04 30.40
CA ILE A 129 -2.36 4.85 29.71
C ILE A 129 -2.91 3.45 30.02
N PHE A 130 -2.09 2.41 29.85
CA PHE A 130 -2.51 1.03 30.14
C PHE A 130 -2.83 0.82 31.61
N ALA A 131 -2.05 1.38 32.53
CA ALA A 131 -2.29 1.29 33.97
C ALA A 131 -3.62 1.94 34.40
N LEU A 132 -3.90 3.15 33.87
CA LEU A 132 -5.15 3.86 34.19
C LEU A 132 -6.38 3.11 33.64
N VAL A 133 -6.34 2.63 32.41
CA VAL A 133 -7.46 1.87 31.81
C VAL A 133 -7.66 0.54 32.53
N ALA A 134 -6.59 -0.21 32.80
CA ALA A 134 -6.68 -1.45 33.59
C ALA A 134 -7.17 -1.23 35.04
N GLY A 135 -6.90 -0.06 35.58
CA GLY A 135 -7.43 0.40 36.89
C GLY A 135 -8.90 0.80 36.85
N GLY A 136 -9.57 0.82 35.69
CA GLY A 136 -10.99 1.13 35.55
C GLY A 136 -11.29 2.56 35.11
N THR A 137 -10.29 3.39 34.81
CA THR A 137 -10.50 4.74 34.27
C THR A 137 -10.96 4.64 32.81
N SER A 138 -12.03 5.37 32.44
CA SER A 138 -12.52 5.39 31.07
C SER A 138 -11.52 6.04 30.11
N THR A 139 -11.49 5.61 28.85
CA THR A 139 -10.57 6.14 27.86
C THR A 139 -10.77 7.63 27.57
N GLU A 140 -12.01 8.13 27.76
CA GLU A 140 -12.31 9.57 27.72
C GLU A 140 -11.60 10.31 28.86
N LYS A 141 -11.72 9.79 30.10
CA LYS A 141 -11.09 10.41 31.26
C LYS A 141 -9.57 10.36 31.18
N VAL A 142 -8.99 9.28 30.64
CA VAL A 142 -7.56 9.20 30.39
C VAL A 142 -7.13 10.29 29.42
N ALA A 143 -7.88 10.49 28.31
CA ALA A 143 -7.58 11.55 27.36
C ALA A 143 -7.66 12.96 28.00
N GLU A 144 -8.65 13.22 28.86
CA GLU A 144 -8.74 14.49 29.62
C GLU A 144 -7.52 14.72 30.53
N ILE A 145 -7.11 13.69 31.28
CA ILE A 145 -5.94 13.76 32.18
C ILE A 145 -4.69 14.15 31.37
N LEU A 146 -4.42 13.45 30.23
CA LEU A 146 -3.26 13.72 29.42
C LEU A 146 -3.28 15.13 28.78
N ASN A 147 -4.48 15.63 28.43
CA ASN A 147 -4.66 16.99 27.92
C ASN A 147 -4.40 18.04 28.99
N THR A 148 -4.93 17.83 30.21
CA THR A 148 -4.74 18.75 31.33
C THR A 148 -3.28 18.85 31.75
N GLU A 149 -2.55 17.75 31.66
CA GLU A 149 -1.11 17.69 31.93
C GLU A 149 -0.23 18.18 30.79
N GLY A 150 -0.81 18.50 29.63
CA GLY A 150 -0.08 18.98 28.47
C GLY A 150 0.83 17.92 27.84
N ILE A 151 0.53 16.64 28.02
CA ILE A 151 1.35 15.54 27.46
C ILE A 151 1.27 15.55 25.91
N PRO A 152 2.41 15.54 25.19
CA PRO A 152 2.42 15.57 23.73
C PRO A 152 1.70 14.38 23.12
N THR A 153 0.85 14.63 22.14
CA THR A 153 0.12 13.59 21.41
C THR A 153 1.04 12.81 20.46
N PRO A 154 0.61 11.63 19.97
CA PRO A 154 1.34 10.90 18.93
C PRO A 154 1.61 11.71 17.66
N SER A 155 0.74 12.67 17.33
CA SER A 155 0.90 13.54 16.16
C SER A 155 1.96 14.63 16.39
N GLN A 156 2.05 15.17 17.59
CA GLN A 156 3.10 16.14 17.96
C GLN A 156 4.47 15.50 18.08
N SER A 157 4.53 14.26 18.56
CA SER A 157 5.80 13.53 18.73
C SER A 157 6.43 13.10 17.41
N LYS A 158 5.66 13.13 16.31
CA LYS A 158 6.12 12.75 14.96
C LYS A 158 6.56 14.00 14.19
N VAL A 159 7.84 14.27 14.20
CA VAL A 159 8.42 15.34 13.36
C VAL A 159 8.12 15.03 11.88
N GLY A 160 7.42 15.96 11.19
CA GLY A 160 7.23 15.91 9.73
C GLY A 160 5.91 15.28 9.23
N THR A 161 4.98 14.89 10.09
CA THR A 161 3.65 14.44 9.64
C THR A 161 2.63 15.59 9.71
N SER A 162 2.48 16.32 8.60
CA SER A 162 1.35 17.25 8.42
C SER A 162 0.08 16.44 8.16
N SER A 163 -0.95 16.57 9.02
CA SER A 163 -2.28 16.04 8.73
C SER A 163 -3.05 17.08 7.91
N SER A 164 -3.50 16.71 6.72
CA SER A 164 -4.24 17.58 5.78
C SER A 164 -5.75 17.73 6.11
N HIS A 165 -6.20 17.32 7.30
CA HIS A 165 -7.62 17.42 7.66
C HIS A 165 -7.90 18.75 8.38
N ALA A 166 -8.66 19.63 7.75
CA ALA A 166 -8.98 20.99 8.20
C ALA A 166 -9.59 21.09 9.62
N ASN A 167 -10.19 20.01 10.15
CA ASN A 167 -10.80 19.96 11.49
C ASN A 167 -10.02 19.09 12.49
N TRP A 168 -8.75 18.75 12.16
CA TRP A 168 -7.91 17.93 13.02
C TRP A 168 -7.03 18.81 13.91
N ASN A 169 -7.30 18.79 15.22
CA ASN A 169 -6.36 19.35 16.20
C ASN A 169 -5.33 18.28 16.58
N PRO A 170 -4.09 18.35 16.07
CA PRO A 170 -3.05 17.39 16.38
C PRO A 170 -2.59 17.44 17.84
N ASN A 171 -2.91 18.53 18.54
CA ASN A 171 -2.44 18.84 19.89
C ASN A 171 -3.38 18.36 20.99
N TYR A 172 -4.37 17.53 20.65
CA TYR A 172 -5.40 17.12 21.62
C TYR A 172 -5.56 15.60 21.63
N TRP A 173 -5.42 15.00 22.82
CA TRP A 173 -5.72 13.59 23.03
C TRP A 173 -7.23 13.36 22.93
N ARG A 174 -7.61 12.34 22.18
CA ARG A 174 -9.01 11.93 22.00
C ARG A 174 -9.19 10.51 22.47
N ARG A 175 -10.40 10.18 22.93
CA ARG A 175 -10.80 8.80 23.24
C ARG A 175 -10.32 7.80 22.19
N ALA A 176 -10.63 8.06 20.91
CA ALA A 176 -10.25 7.18 19.81
C ALA A 176 -8.74 6.91 19.73
N THR A 177 -7.89 7.88 20.13
CA THR A 177 -6.44 7.69 20.16
C THR A 177 -6.03 6.74 21.28
N ILE A 178 -6.66 6.87 22.45
CA ILE A 178 -6.44 5.97 23.59
C ILE A 178 -6.93 4.55 23.24
N ASP A 179 -8.15 4.43 22.68
CA ASP A 179 -8.70 3.14 22.23
C ASP A 179 -7.77 2.44 21.23
N TRP A 180 -7.15 3.19 20.32
CA TRP A 180 -6.19 2.66 19.36
C TRP A 180 -4.92 2.14 20.03
N ILE A 181 -4.40 2.89 21.00
CA ILE A 181 -3.21 2.48 21.76
C ILE A 181 -3.51 1.19 22.53
N ILE A 182 -4.61 1.15 23.26
CA ILE A 182 -4.98 -0.01 24.09
C ILE A 182 -5.18 -1.27 23.23
N ARG A 183 -5.74 -1.15 22.03
CA ARG A 183 -5.99 -2.30 21.12
C ARG A 183 -4.78 -2.76 20.33
N ASP A 184 -3.65 -2.06 20.38
CA ASP A 184 -2.50 -2.39 19.53
C ASP A 184 -1.57 -3.41 20.20
N ARG A 185 -1.54 -4.63 19.68
CA ARG A 185 -0.69 -5.72 20.15
C ARG A 185 0.82 -5.43 19.99
N GLN A 186 1.21 -4.36 19.33
CA GLN A 186 2.61 -3.97 19.26
C GLN A 186 3.17 -3.62 20.65
N TYR A 187 2.33 -3.15 21.58
CA TYR A 187 2.74 -2.80 22.95
C TYR A 187 3.12 -4.02 23.82
N ILE A 188 2.72 -5.23 23.42
CA ILE A 188 3.17 -6.49 24.04
C ILE A 188 4.28 -7.19 23.24
N GLY A 189 5.02 -6.44 22.40
CA GLY A 189 6.15 -6.95 21.65
C GLY A 189 5.81 -7.68 20.34
N SER A 190 4.52 -7.70 19.93
CA SER A 190 4.11 -8.35 18.68
C SER A 190 4.23 -7.44 17.48
N MET A 191 4.75 -7.95 16.36
CA MET A 191 4.64 -7.26 15.08
C MET A 191 3.31 -7.59 14.43
N VAL A 192 2.59 -6.58 13.96
CA VAL A 192 1.28 -6.72 13.31
C VAL A 192 1.29 -6.10 11.93
N TYR A 193 0.86 -6.87 10.93
CA TYR A 193 0.74 -6.44 9.54
C TYR A 193 -0.62 -6.83 8.96
N GLY A 194 -1.10 -6.05 7.96
CA GLY A 194 -2.32 -6.39 7.24
C GLY A 194 -3.60 -5.80 7.84
N LYS A 195 -3.51 -4.93 8.87
CA LYS A 195 -4.70 -4.26 9.46
C LYS A 195 -5.54 -3.50 8.42
N ARG A 196 -4.92 -3.02 7.34
CA ARG A 196 -5.58 -2.26 6.27
C ARG A 196 -5.15 -2.77 4.90
N VAL A 197 -6.11 -2.89 3.99
CA VAL A 197 -5.90 -3.34 2.61
C VAL A 197 -6.45 -2.31 1.62
N ARG A 198 -5.76 -2.18 0.49
CA ARG A 198 -6.29 -1.44 -0.67
C ARG A 198 -6.83 -2.45 -1.67
N PRO A 199 -8.14 -2.43 -1.99
CA PRO A 199 -8.77 -3.48 -2.81
C PRO A 199 -8.25 -3.48 -4.24
N ARG A 200 -7.93 -2.30 -4.81
CA ARG A 200 -7.46 -2.16 -6.19
C ARG A 200 -6.36 -1.11 -6.29
N ILE A 201 -5.54 -1.21 -7.35
CA ILE A 201 -4.57 -0.19 -7.73
C ILE A 201 -5.34 1.06 -8.18
N GLY A 202 -4.86 2.25 -7.81
CA GLY A 202 -5.52 3.53 -8.12
C GLY A 202 -6.67 3.92 -7.17
N VAL A 203 -7.12 3.01 -6.29
CA VAL A 203 -8.11 3.34 -5.26
C VAL A 203 -7.39 3.85 -4.01
N HIS A 204 -7.68 5.07 -3.60
CA HIS A 204 -7.10 5.68 -2.40
C HIS A 204 -7.73 5.13 -1.10
N GLN A 205 -8.99 4.67 -1.18
CA GLN A 205 -9.71 4.13 -0.05
C GLN A 205 -9.02 2.87 0.50
N GLN A 206 -8.77 2.85 1.80
CA GLN A 206 -8.30 1.70 2.53
C GLN A 206 -9.47 1.07 3.28
N LEU A 207 -9.58 -0.25 3.21
CA LEU A 207 -10.54 -1.03 3.98
C LEU A 207 -9.83 -1.67 5.17
N THR A 208 -10.53 -1.78 6.29
CA THR A 208 -10.06 -2.58 7.43
C THR A 208 -10.14 -4.05 7.08
N ALA A 209 -9.05 -4.77 7.20
CA ALA A 209 -9.01 -6.22 7.01
C ALA A 209 -9.65 -6.93 8.22
N LYS A 210 -10.18 -8.13 8.00
CA LYS A 210 -10.64 -8.98 9.09
C LYS A 210 -9.45 -9.42 9.95
N LEU A 211 -9.69 -9.68 11.23
CA LEU A 211 -8.63 -10.08 12.16
C LEU A 211 -7.91 -11.36 11.73
N GLU A 212 -8.63 -12.30 11.10
CA GLU A 212 -8.11 -13.56 10.56
C GLU A 212 -7.07 -13.36 9.44
N ASP A 213 -7.15 -12.23 8.72
CA ASP A 213 -6.20 -11.86 7.65
C ASP A 213 -4.95 -11.14 8.18
N TRP A 214 -4.90 -10.83 9.47
CA TRP A 214 -3.76 -10.14 10.04
C TRP A 214 -2.59 -11.10 10.24
N ILE A 215 -1.38 -10.65 9.94
CA ILE A 215 -0.17 -11.36 10.30
C ILE A 215 0.30 -10.81 11.64
N ILE A 216 0.27 -11.66 12.66
CA ILE A 216 0.72 -11.33 14.02
C ILE A 216 1.88 -12.24 14.35
N VAL A 217 3.06 -11.66 14.55
CA VAL A 217 4.26 -12.38 14.95
C VAL A 217 4.68 -11.90 16.33
N PRO A 218 4.61 -12.76 17.37
CA PRO A 218 4.93 -12.38 18.74
C PRO A 218 6.43 -12.18 18.95
N ASP A 219 6.78 -11.50 20.04
CA ASP A 219 8.14 -11.39 20.61
C ASP A 219 9.17 -10.87 19.59
N ARG A 220 8.84 -9.79 18.87
CA ARG A 220 9.71 -9.18 17.83
C ARG A 220 10.44 -7.93 18.28
N HIS A 221 10.03 -7.35 19.39
CA HIS A 221 10.66 -6.19 20.02
C HIS A 221 10.32 -6.16 21.51
N GLU A 222 11.03 -5.35 22.27
CA GLU A 222 10.81 -5.17 23.69
C GLU A 222 9.41 -4.66 23.97
N PRO A 223 8.60 -5.35 24.82
CA PRO A 223 7.26 -4.92 25.16
C PRO A 223 7.29 -3.71 26.11
N LEU A 224 6.37 -2.77 25.94
CA LEU A 224 6.17 -1.65 26.88
C LEU A 224 5.26 -2.05 28.06
N VAL A 225 4.39 -3.04 27.86
CA VAL A 225 3.46 -3.52 28.88
C VAL A 225 3.43 -5.03 28.93
N SER A 226 3.11 -5.59 30.08
CA SER A 226 2.99 -7.04 30.23
C SER A 226 1.71 -7.55 29.53
N LYS A 227 1.70 -8.85 29.18
CA LYS A 227 0.54 -9.49 28.57
C LYS A 227 -0.69 -9.47 29.50
N GLU A 228 -0.48 -9.56 30.80
CA GLU A 228 -1.52 -9.50 31.83
C GLU A 228 -2.17 -8.09 31.91
N LEU A 229 -1.33 -7.04 31.92
CA LEU A 229 -1.80 -5.66 31.93
C LEU A 229 -2.57 -5.33 30.65
N PHE A 230 -2.07 -5.79 29.51
CA PHE A 230 -2.74 -5.66 28.21
C PHE A 230 -4.12 -6.35 28.22
N ALA A 231 -4.20 -7.60 28.67
CA ALA A 231 -5.44 -8.36 28.73
C ALA A 231 -6.47 -7.66 29.64
N LYS A 232 -6.05 -7.22 30.83
CA LYS A 232 -6.91 -6.48 31.76
C LYS A 232 -7.46 -5.18 31.19
N ALA A 233 -6.63 -4.45 30.42
CA ALA A 233 -7.08 -3.23 29.75
C ALA A 233 -8.07 -3.55 28.60
N GLN A 234 -7.90 -4.67 27.87
CA GLN A 234 -8.87 -5.13 26.86
C GLN A 234 -10.24 -5.49 27.46
N GLU A 235 -10.27 -6.20 28.57
CA GLU A 235 -11.51 -6.56 29.27
C GLU A 235 -12.33 -5.31 29.62
N ARG A 236 -11.68 -4.24 30.07
CA ARG A 236 -12.33 -2.96 30.40
C ARG A 236 -12.92 -2.23 29.19
N LEU A 237 -12.37 -2.44 27.99
CA LEU A 237 -12.92 -1.89 26.73
C LEU A 237 -14.09 -2.72 26.17
N GLY A 238 -14.56 -3.78 26.86
CA GLY A 238 -15.69 -4.60 26.45
C GLY A 238 -15.33 -5.72 25.47
N GLY A 239 -14.12 -6.26 25.52
CA GLY A 239 -13.74 -7.55 24.91
C GLY A 239 -13.84 -7.68 23.38
N GLU A 240 -14.48 -6.77 22.68
CA GLU A 240 -14.61 -6.83 21.22
C GLU A 240 -13.37 -6.29 20.53
N GLN A 241 -12.58 -7.22 20.04
CA GLN A 241 -11.54 -6.94 19.04
C GLN A 241 -12.24 -6.62 17.69
N ARG A 242 -12.43 -5.35 17.40
CA ARG A 242 -12.77 -4.89 16.05
C ARG A 242 -11.53 -4.63 15.25
#